data_4575ef3b804288d0034d738999d1ba77
#
_entry.id   4575ef3b804288d0034d738999d1ba77
#
_cell.length_a   1.000
_cell.length_b   1.000
_cell.length_c   1.000
_cell.angle_alpha   90.00
_cell.angle_beta   90.00
_cell.angle_gamma   90.00
#
_symmetry.space_group_name_H-M   'P 1'
#
loop_
_entity.id
_entity.type
_entity.pdbx_description
1 polymer ?
#
loop_
_entity_poly.entity_id
_entity_poly.type
_entity_poly.pdbx_seq_one_letter_code
_entity_poly.pdbx_strand_id
1 'polypeptide(L)'
;MSRKASRRDFLKGKAAVRAVADLAQGAIPGDGPDPWSREAADQSYLIRVSRPAMATEFEVVLNAGQHEGGTEASLEALDLVEALEDQMSVFRATSEISRLNRSCADGSVKVEPRLCGLLELALKLHAETGGVLDITSSPLSKVWGFH
;
A
#
# COMPACT_ATOMS: atom_id res chain seq x y z
N MET A 1 -6.77 -26.80 16.91
CA MET A 1 -6.17 -25.94 17.96
C MET A 1 -5.32 -24.89 17.26
N SER A 2 -5.84 -23.66 17.11
CA SER A 2 -5.16 -22.55 16.42
C SER A 2 -4.16 -21.91 17.37
N ARG A 3 -2.87 -21.92 17.03
CA ARG A 3 -1.82 -21.21 17.79
C ARG A 3 -1.97 -19.70 17.52
N LYS A 4 -2.33 -18.94 18.52
CA LYS A 4 -2.31 -17.47 18.49
C LYS A 4 -0.89 -16.97 18.21
N ALA A 5 -0.75 -16.15 17.17
CA ALA A 5 0.53 -15.52 16.83
C ALA A 5 1.01 -14.62 17.99
N SER A 6 2.26 -14.75 18.38
CA SER A 6 2.88 -13.96 19.46
C SER A 6 3.32 -12.59 18.92
N ARG A 7 3.22 -11.53 19.76
CA ARG A 7 3.79 -10.19 19.46
C ARG A 7 5.27 -10.24 19.02
N ARG A 8 6.02 -11.23 19.51
CA ARG A 8 7.42 -11.46 19.17
C ARG A 8 7.62 -11.97 17.74
N ASP A 9 6.64 -12.71 17.18
CA ASP A 9 6.67 -13.22 15.81
C ASP A 9 6.29 -12.13 14.82
N PHE A 10 5.43 -11.19 15.23
CA PHE A 10 5.09 -10.00 14.44
C PHE A 10 6.31 -9.06 14.28
N LEU A 11 7.03 -8.76 15.38
CA LEU A 11 8.22 -7.89 15.36
C LEU A 11 9.41 -8.50 14.59
N LYS A 12 9.44 -9.81 14.37
CA LYS A 12 10.46 -10.50 13.58
C LYS A 12 10.09 -10.61 12.08
N GLY A 13 9.01 -9.99 11.66
CA GLY A 13 8.55 -10.00 10.26
C GLY A 13 8.02 -11.36 9.77
N LYS A 14 8.06 -12.40 10.59
CA LYS A 14 7.65 -13.76 10.21
C LYS A 14 6.16 -13.90 9.91
N ALA A 15 5.33 -13.06 10.53
CA ALA A 15 3.88 -13.05 10.28
C ALA A 15 3.55 -12.41 8.93
N ALA A 16 4.26 -11.33 8.55
CA ALA A 16 4.07 -10.67 7.27
C ALA A 16 4.54 -11.54 6.10
N VAL A 17 5.70 -12.19 6.23
CA VAL A 17 6.21 -13.13 5.22
C VAL A 17 5.26 -14.31 5.00
N ARG A 18 4.62 -14.80 6.07
CA ARG A 18 3.67 -15.92 5.98
C ARG A 18 2.35 -15.50 5.35
N ALA A 19 1.83 -14.31 5.66
CA ALA A 19 0.62 -13.77 5.05
C ALA A 19 0.80 -13.50 3.54
N VAL A 20 1.97 -13.01 3.14
CA VAL A 20 2.31 -12.82 1.71
C VAL A 20 2.47 -14.17 1.00
N ALA A 21 3.08 -15.17 1.65
CA ALA A 21 3.20 -16.52 1.10
C ALA A 21 1.85 -17.22 0.93
N ASP A 22 0.93 -17.08 1.90
CA ASP A 22 -0.42 -17.66 1.84
C ASP A 22 -1.30 -16.96 0.78
N LEU A 23 -1.12 -15.65 0.56
CA LEU A 23 -1.75 -14.92 -0.55
C LEU A 23 -1.20 -15.33 -1.93
N ALA A 24 0.10 -15.58 -2.03
CA ALA A 24 0.73 -16.03 -3.26
C ALA A 24 0.32 -17.48 -3.63
N GLN A 25 0.09 -18.36 -2.66
CA GLN A 25 -0.36 -19.73 -2.90
C GLN A 25 -1.83 -19.83 -3.34
N GLY A 26 -2.67 -18.82 -3.09
CA GLY A 26 -4.08 -18.80 -3.50
C GLY A 26 -4.32 -18.25 -4.92
N ALA A 27 -3.31 -17.74 -5.60
CA ALA A 27 -3.49 -16.92 -6.81
C ALA A 27 -2.97 -17.53 -8.12
N ILE A 28 -2.37 -18.75 -8.13
CA ILE A 28 -1.80 -19.29 -9.37
C ILE A 28 -2.27 -20.74 -9.63
N PRO A 29 -3.24 -20.96 -10.51
CA PRO A 29 -3.30 -22.17 -11.30
C PRO A 29 -2.52 -21.91 -12.59
N GLY A 30 -1.33 -22.44 -12.74
CA GLY A 30 -0.55 -22.30 -13.97
C GLY A 30 0.61 -23.26 -14.00
N ASP A 31 0.47 -24.24 -14.90
CA ASP A 31 1.49 -25.22 -15.30
C ASP A 31 2.58 -24.55 -16.17
N GLY A 32 3.14 -23.45 -15.67
CA GLY A 32 4.24 -22.72 -16.27
C GLY A 32 5.55 -22.95 -15.50
N PRO A 33 6.72 -22.80 -16.15
CA PRO A 33 8.01 -22.94 -15.47
C PRO A 33 8.05 -21.97 -14.27
N ASP A 34 8.53 -22.49 -13.13
CA ASP A 34 8.68 -21.74 -11.88
C ASP A 34 9.43 -20.42 -12.14
N PRO A 35 8.79 -19.25 -12.00
CA PRO A 35 9.44 -17.96 -12.25
C PRO A 35 10.62 -17.67 -11.31
N TRP A 36 10.81 -18.48 -10.28
CA TRP A 36 11.89 -18.39 -9.31
C TRP A 36 12.97 -19.47 -9.51
N SER A 37 12.92 -20.26 -10.60
CA SER A 37 13.95 -21.27 -10.88
C SER A 37 15.31 -20.59 -11.13
N ARG A 38 16.35 -21.12 -10.49
CA ARG A 38 17.73 -20.61 -10.58
C ARG A 38 18.29 -20.58 -12.02
N GLU A 39 17.71 -21.35 -12.94
CA GLU A 39 18.13 -21.40 -14.34
C GLU A 39 17.73 -20.15 -15.14
N ALA A 40 16.66 -19.42 -14.74
CA ALA A 40 16.30 -18.15 -15.34
C ALA A 40 17.17 -16.97 -14.85
N ALA A 41 17.90 -17.14 -13.74
CA ALA A 41 18.68 -16.08 -13.11
C ALA A 41 20.06 -15.86 -13.76
N ASP A 42 20.55 -16.77 -14.61
CA ASP A 42 21.95 -16.77 -15.06
C ASP A 42 22.25 -15.83 -16.25
N GLN A 43 21.24 -15.14 -16.82
CA GLN A 43 21.41 -14.16 -17.91
C GLN A 43 20.57 -12.89 -17.80
N SER A 44 19.87 -12.64 -16.66
CA SER A 44 19.03 -11.49 -16.52
C SER A 44 19.69 -10.37 -15.69
N TYR A 45 19.79 -9.19 -16.25
CA TYR A 45 20.12 -7.99 -15.48
C TYR A 45 18.84 -7.38 -14.89
N LEU A 46 18.98 -6.77 -13.71
CA LEU A 46 17.86 -6.12 -13.03
C LEU A 46 17.58 -4.74 -13.63
N ILE A 47 16.34 -4.48 -13.97
CA ILE A 47 15.83 -3.15 -14.26
C ILE A 47 15.22 -2.61 -12.96
N ARG A 48 15.60 -1.39 -12.60
CA ARG A 48 15.03 -0.66 -11.46
C ARG A 48 14.35 0.58 -11.98
N VAL A 49 13.07 0.74 -11.62
CA VAL A 49 12.28 1.93 -11.92
C VAL A 49 11.84 2.50 -10.59
N SER A 50 12.27 3.72 -10.27
CA SER A 50 11.93 4.34 -8.99
C SER A 50 11.37 5.75 -9.15
N ARG A 51 10.57 6.17 -8.16
CA ARG A 51 10.00 7.51 -8.06
C ARG A 51 9.80 7.88 -6.59
N PRO A 52 10.15 9.12 -6.18
CA PRO A 52 9.82 9.60 -4.86
C PRO A 52 8.30 9.87 -4.76
N ALA A 53 7.66 9.33 -3.72
CA ALA A 53 6.26 9.60 -3.37
C ALA A 53 6.04 9.36 -1.87
N MET A 54 5.06 10.03 -1.26
CA MET A 54 4.70 9.87 0.16
C MET A 54 5.89 10.02 1.11
N ALA A 55 6.81 10.96 0.82
CA ALA A 55 8.05 11.21 1.56
C ALA A 55 9.02 10.01 1.62
N THR A 56 8.91 9.07 0.70
CA THR A 56 9.81 7.91 0.54
C THR A 56 10.10 7.67 -0.94
N GLU A 57 10.91 6.66 -1.25
CA GLU A 57 11.16 6.22 -2.61
C GLU A 57 10.44 4.89 -2.85
N PHE A 58 9.60 4.86 -3.89
CA PHE A 58 8.99 3.64 -4.40
C PHE A 58 9.86 3.10 -5.54
N GLU A 59 10.23 1.83 -5.43
CA GLU A 59 11.04 1.15 -6.44
C GLU A 59 10.36 -0.14 -6.89
N VAL A 60 10.31 -0.34 -8.21
CA VAL A 60 9.94 -1.61 -8.82
C VAL A 60 11.20 -2.23 -9.42
N VAL A 61 11.48 -3.47 -9.07
CA VAL A 61 12.66 -4.21 -9.55
C VAL A 61 12.19 -5.40 -10.38
N LEU A 62 12.65 -5.48 -11.62
CA LEU A 62 12.28 -6.50 -12.60
C LEU A 62 13.52 -7.19 -13.15
N ASN A 63 13.39 -8.47 -13.53
CA ASN A 63 14.37 -9.12 -14.39
C ASN A 63 14.14 -8.67 -15.84
N ALA A 64 15.15 -8.15 -16.48
CA ALA A 64 15.07 -7.75 -17.89
C ALA A 64 14.71 -8.94 -18.77
N GLY A 65 13.75 -8.75 -19.67
CA GLY A 65 13.31 -9.76 -20.61
C GLY A 65 12.40 -10.87 -20.04
N GLN A 66 12.11 -10.86 -18.73
CA GLN A 66 11.22 -11.84 -18.11
C GLN A 66 9.74 -11.60 -18.49
N HIS A 67 9.34 -10.33 -18.59
CA HIS A 67 7.98 -9.94 -18.93
C HIS A 67 7.98 -8.87 -20.00
N GLU A 68 7.28 -9.13 -21.11
CA GLU A 68 7.00 -8.11 -22.11
C GLU A 68 6.12 -7.02 -21.49
N GLY A 69 6.46 -5.75 -21.70
CA GLY A 69 5.74 -4.61 -21.10
C GLY A 69 6.00 -4.38 -19.59
N GLY A 70 6.94 -5.11 -18.98
CA GLY A 70 7.22 -4.98 -17.55
C GLY A 70 7.65 -3.57 -17.11
N THR A 71 8.38 -2.86 -17.96
CA THR A 71 8.81 -1.47 -17.69
C THR A 71 7.62 -0.51 -17.74
N GLU A 72 6.76 -0.65 -18.74
CA GLU A 72 5.54 0.15 -18.89
C GLU A 72 4.60 -0.07 -17.69
N ALA A 73 4.36 -1.32 -17.32
CA ALA A 73 3.54 -1.66 -16.15
C ALA A 73 4.13 -1.08 -14.85
N SER A 74 5.46 -1.03 -14.73
CA SER A 74 6.13 -0.42 -13.58
C SER A 74 5.92 1.10 -13.53
N LEU A 75 5.97 1.77 -14.67
CA LEU A 75 5.70 3.20 -14.76
C LEU A 75 4.23 3.50 -14.42
N GLU A 76 3.29 2.73 -14.97
CA GLU A 76 1.86 2.85 -14.64
C GLU A 76 1.58 2.64 -13.15
N ALA A 77 2.26 1.68 -12.53
CA ALA A 77 2.15 1.45 -11.09
C ALA A 77 2.65 2.65 -10.28
N LEU A 78 3.76 3.27 -10.67
CA LEU A 78 4.28 4.46 -10.01
C LEU A 78 3.42 5.70 -10.27
N ASP A 79 2.82 5.84 -11.45
CA ASP A 79 1.83 6.88 -11.75
C ASP A 79 0.58 6.73 -10.86
N LEU A 80 0.14 5.49 -10.62
CA LEU A 80 -0.96 5.23 -9.69
C LEU A 80 -0.61 5.63 -8.26
N VAL A 81 0.62 5.36 -7.78
CA VAL A 81 1.08 5.79 -6.46
C VAL A 81 1.03 7.32 -6.33
N GLU A 82 1.48 8.05 -7.35
CA GLU A 82 1.44 9.51 -7.36
C GLU A 82 0.00 10.04 -7.34
N ALA A 83 -0.89 9.45 -8.14
CA ALA A 83 -2.32 9.81 -8.15
C ALA A 83 -2.99 9.56 -6.80
N LEU A 84 -2.65 8.47 -6.11
CA LEU A 84 -3.13 8.18 -4.76
C LEU A 84 -2.56 9.16 -3.72
N GLU A 85 -1.32 9.58 -3.86
CA GLU A 85 -0.76 10.62 -3.00
C GLU A 85 -1.47 11.96 -3.21
N ASP A 86 -1.72 12.35 -4.46
CA ASP A 86 -2.48 13.57 -4.79
C ASP A 86 -3.89 13.55 -4.20
N GLN A 87 -4.50 12.37 -4.14
CA GLN A 87 -5.85 12.22 -3.57
C GLN A 87 -5.85 12.22 -2.04
N MET A 88 -4.93 11.47 -1.41
CA MET A 88 -5.01 11.10 0.00
C MET A 88 -4.04 11.85 0.91
N SER A 89 -3.09 12.62 0.39
CA SER A 89 -2.10 13.31 1.21
C SER A 89 -2.74 14.39 2.09
N VAL A 90 -2.53 14.31 3.39
CA VAL A 90 -2.90 15.38 4.34
C VAL A 90 -1.98 16.61 4.24
N PHE A 91 -0.81 16.47 3.60
CA PHE A 91 0.19 17.52 3.42
C PHE A 91 -0.05 18.35 2.16
N ARG A 92 -0.72 17.78 1.14
CA ARG A 92 -1.06 18.48 -0.09
C ARG A 92 -2.39 19.23 0.10
N ALA A 93 -2.36 20.56 0.09
CA ALA A 93 -3.55 21.40 0.30
C ALA A 93 -4.65 21.15 -0.76
N THR A 94 -4.26 20.67 -1.95
CA THR A 94 -5.15 20.38 -3.08
C THR A 94 -5.76 18.99 -3.02
N SER A 95 -5.29 18.11 -2.14
CA SER A 95 -5.77 16.74 -2.05
C SER A 95 -7.25 16.67 -1.65
N GLU A 96 -7.89 15.55 -2.02
CA GLU A 96 -9.30 15.32 -1.67
C GLU A 96 -9.49 15.19 -0.16
N ILE A 97 -8.59 14.50 0.53
CA ILE A 97 -8.59 14.39 2.00
C ILE A 97 -8.42 15.77 2.66
N SER A 98 -7.51 16.62 2.16
CA SER A 98 -7.34 17.97 2.72
C SER A 98 -8.58 18.84 2.49
N ARG A 99 -9.26 18.69 1.33
CA ARG A 99 -10.54 19.34 1.07
C ARG A 99 -11.63 18.84 2.02
N LEU A 100 -11.74 17.52 2.18
CA LEU A 100 -12.69 16.90 3.11
C LEU A 100 -12.47 17.43 4.53
N ASN A 101 -11.25 17.42 5.04
CA ASN A 101 -10.89 17.89 6.38
C ASN A 101 -11.24 19.37 6.62
N ARG A 102 -11.19 20.21 5.58
CA ARG A 102 -11.56 21.63 5.71
C ARG A 102 -13.05 21.89 5.67
N SER A 103 -13.80 21.08 4.94
CA SER A 103 -15.19 21.41 4.59
C SER A 103 -16.23 20.51 5.26
N CYS A 104 -15.83 19.37 5.86
CA CYS A 104 -16.79 18.44 6.45
C CYS A 104 -17.57 19.01 7.65
N ALA A 105 -17.02 20.01 8.33
CA ALA A 105 -17.72 20.68 9.44
C ALA A 105 -18.88 21.57 8.95
N ASP A 106 -18.82 22.06 7.70
CA ASP A 106 -19.80 22.98 7.13
C ASP A 106 -20.98 22.26 6.44
N GLY A 107 -20.84 20.93 6.22
CA GLY A 107 -21.88 20.13 5.59
C GLY A 107 -21.35 18.91 4.85
N SER A 108 -22.22 18.31 4.04
CA SER A 108 -21.86 17.12 3.24
C SER A 108 -20.88 17.47 2.13
N VAL A 109 -19.81 16.70 2.02
CA VAL A 109 -18.80 16.85 0.97
C VAL A 109 -18.88 15.66 0.02
N LYS A 110 -18.91 15.94 -1.28
CA LYS A 110 -18.83 14.90 -2.29
C LYS A 110 -17.41 14.34 -2.34
N VAL A 111 -17.28 13.03 -2.16
CA VAL A 111 -16.02 12.29 -2.13
C VAL A 111 -16.01 11.28 -3.28
N GLU A 112 -14.85 10.99 -3.84
CA GLU A 112 -14.68 9.94 -4.84
C GLU A 112 -15.09 8.58 -4.24
N PRO A 113 -15.82 7.72 -5.00
CA PRO A 113 -16.41 6.49 -4.44
C PRO A 113 -15.41 5.52 -3.80
N ARG A 114 -14.20 5.36 -4.36
CA ARG A 114 -13.17 4.48 -3.78
C ARG A 114 -12.64 5.03 -2.46
N LEU A 115 -12.45 6.35 -2.39
CA LEU A 115 -12.05 7.02 -1.16
C LEU A 115 -13.14 6.91 -0.09
N CYS A 116 -14.42 7.04 -0.48
CA CYS A 116 -15.55 6.83 0.43
C CYS A 116 -15.54 5.40 0.99
N GLY A 117 -15.39 4.38 0.15
CA GLY A 117 -15.29 2.99 0.57
C GLY A 117 -14.09 2.72 1.48
N LEU A 118 -12.95 3.38 1.25
CA LEU A 118 -11.78 3.29 2.13
C LEU A 118 -12.06 3.89 3.52
N LEU A 119 -12.73 5.04 3.57
CA LEU A 119 -13.12 5.67 4.84
C LEU A 119 -14.14 4.82 5.61
N GLU A 120 -15.12 4.22 4.93
CA GLU A 120 -16.08 3.29 5.53
C GLU A 120 -15.37 2.05 6.11
N LEU A 121 -14.42 1.48 5.35
CA LEU A 121 -13.61 0.36 5.82
C LEU A 121 -12.80 0.75 7.06
N ALA A 122 -12.18 1.93 7.07
CA ALA A 122 -11.41 2.42 8.20
C ALA A 122 -12.28 2.59 9.47
N LEU A 123 -13.50 3.11 9.32
CA LEU A 123 -14.47 3.23 10.42
C LEU A 123 -14.90 1.85 10.96
N LYS A 124 -15.12 0.89 10.06
CA LYS A 124 -15.42 -0.48 10.43
C LYS A 124 -14.26 -1.11 11.23
N LEU A 125 -13.04 -0.96 10.74
CA LEU A 125 -11.85 -1.47 11.43
C LEU A 125 -11.61 -0.77 12.77
N HIS A 126 -11.90 0.54 12.88
CA HIS A 126 -11.87 1.26 14.15
C HIS A 126 -12.80 0.59 15.18
N ALA A 127 -14.04 0.31 14.79
CA ALA A 127 -15.01 -0.35 15.66
C ALA A 127 -14.58 -1.78 16.04
N GLU A 128 -14.14 -2.59 15.08
CA GLU A 128 -13.70 -3.98 15.28
C GLU A 128 -12.46 -4.09 16.17
N THR A 129 -11.56 -3.09 16.12
CA THR A 129 -10.34 -3.07 16.92
C THR A 129 -10.50 -2.37 18.28
N GLY A 130 -11.71 -1.90 18.61
CA GLY A 130 -11.94 -1.14 19.83
C GLY A 130 -11.15 0.18 19.88
N GLY A 131 -10.98 0.83 18.73
CA GLY A 131 -10.28 2.13 18.60
C GLY A 131 -8.76 2.03 18.46
N VAL A 132 -8.18 0.85 18.32
CA VAL A 132 -6.72 0.69 18.11
C VAL A 132 -6.30 1.27 16.75
N LEU A 133 -7.11 1.08 15.71
CA LEU A 133 -6.97 1.78 14.44
C LEU A 133 -7.83 3.06 14.48
N ASP A 134 -7.20 4.21 14.38
CA ASP A 134 -7.89 5.51 14.32
C ASP A 134 -7.25 6.40 13.25
N ILE A 135 -8.00 6.65 12.17
CA ILE A 135 -7.57 7.52 11.07
C ILE A 135 -7.67 9.00 11.39
N THR A 136 -8.26 9.38 12.53
CA THR A 136 -8.42 10.77 12.96
C THR A 136 -7.27 11.27 13.83
N SER A 137 -6.18 10.51 13.94
CA SER A 137 -5.03 10.81 14.80
C SER A 137 -4.13 11.97 14.33
N SER A 138 -4.35 12.51 13.12
CA SER A 138 -3.51 13.58 12.55
C SER A 138 -3.37 14.84 13.43
N PRO A 139 -4.40 15.36 14.11
CA PRO A 139 -4.25 16.48 15.04
C PRO A 139 -3.30 16.17 16.19
N LEU A 140 -3.33 14.93 16.68
CA LEU A 140 -2.43 14.47 17.76
C LEU A 140 -0.98 14.46 17.28
N SER A 141 -0.72 13.95 16.07
CA SER A 141 0.62 13.96 15.46
C SER A 141 1.19 15.36 15.33
N LYS A 142 0.34 16.37 14.99
CA LYS A 142 0.75 17.78 14.94
C LYS A 142 1.16 18.32 16.30
N VAL A 143 0.39 18.03 17.36
CA VAL A 143 0.71 18.45 18.73
C VAL A 143 2.03 17.85 19.20
N TRP A 144 2.37 16.65 18.78
CA TRP A 144 3.62 15.96 19.12
C TRP A 144 4.80 16.36 18.22
N GLY A 145 4.61 17.22 17.24
CA GLY A 145 5.67 17.73 16.38
C GLY A 145 6.17 16.74 15.30
N PHE A 146 5.33 15.81 14.90
CA PHE A 146 5.63 14.86 13.80
C PHE A 146 5.26 15.41 12.40
N HIS A 147 5.07 16.73 12.27
CA HIS A 147 4.73 17.43 11.02
C HIS A 147 5.67 18.60 10.77
#